data_b7fbdead4227a7c99f3339faef895d68
#
_entry.id   b7fbdead4227a7c99f3339faef895d68
#
_cell.length_a   1.000
_cell.length_b   1.000
_cell.length_c   1.000
_cell.angle_alpha   90.00
_cell.angle_beta   90.00
_cell.angle_gamma   90.00
#
_symmetry.space_group_name_H-M   'P 1'
#
loop_
_entity.id
_entity.type
_entity.pdbx_description
1 polymer ?
#
loop_
_entity_poly.entity_id
_entity_poly.type
_entity_poly.pdbx_seq_one_letter_code
_entity_poly.pdbx_strand_id
1 'polypeptide(L)'
;MENRSTRVALAATGISVILAACGGSNGSVFGGGTGGDASGSGSGGGAGTGTGTGAGAGAGVSSSAGYGPGGEPGGTQAGPSSGSGEGAGGDMSCAGETSTAELVPLDLYIMLDASGSMDERLSTRVTKWDAVTEALEAFFIDPQSAGLGVGLQYFPLRDPGVPETCTESSQCGANGPCQLRICRNATPLTVCDTDDDCGPRDTCIPLGKCSVSGDLCAPAGGSCRNRGGTCEQLTEGECAHPDSCNPDVYAAPAVPITPLDDASAAALVASIAQKDPFGATPTSGALAGALQQARAHAEANPTHRVVTVLATDGMPTECDPLSAGGIAEIAGEALSGTPSISTFVIGVFDGNDDGAQTTMDRIAEGGGTTSAFFIDTNTDVTQAFLDALTEIRGKSLACEYQVPAPSAGQTLDYGTLNVQHARPDGNDPSTIFYVADEASCDAAAGGWYYDVDPATGGTPTKIVMCPATCTQFREGGQVELRVGCKTEVPPVN
;
A
#
# COMPACT_ATOMS: atom_id res chain seq x y z
N MET A 1 -31.13 -9.07 37.79
CA MET A 1 -32.27 -8.98 36.83
C MET A 1 -31.64 -8.47 35.53
N GLU A 2 -31.25 -9.47 34.74
CA GLU A 2 -30.56 -9.27 33.47
C GLU A 2 -31.60 -8.92 32.39
N ASN A 3 -31.33 -7.82 31.69
CA ASN A 3 -32.10 -7.46 30.51
C ASN A 3 -31.21 -7.73 29.30
N ARG A 4 -31.33 -8.95 28.74
CA ARG A 4 -30.73 -9.31 27.47
C ARG A 4 -31.59 -8.71 26.35
N SER A 5 -31.14 -7.60 25.79
CA SER A 5 -31.64 -7.10 24.52
C SER A 5 -31.15 -8.01 23.40
N THR A 6 -32.06 -8.80 22.87
CA THR A 6 -31.87 -9.60 21.67
C THR A 6 -31.77 -8.63 20.49
N ARG A 7 -30.56 -8.38 19.99
CA ARG A 7 -30.37 -7.72 18.69
C ARG A 7 -30.71 -8.72 17.61
N VAL A 8 -31.81 -8.49 16.93
CA VAL A 8 -32.10 -9.12 15.65
C VAL A 8 -31.16 -8.53 14.63
N ALA A 9 -30.13 -9.28 14.24
CA ALA A 9 -29.31 -8.95 13.10
C ALA A 9 -30.17 -9.18 11.85
N LEU A 10 -30.62 -8.11 11.20
CA LEU A 10 -30.99 -8.17 9.80
C LEU A 10 -29.68 -8.32 9.02
N ALA A 11 -29.44 -9.55 8.55
CA ALA A 11 -28.42 -9.78 7.54
C ALA A 11 -28.93 -9.15 6.23
N ALA A 12 -28.40 -7.99 5.90
CA ALA A 12 -28.47 -7.47 4.55
C ALA A 12 -27.54 -8.34 3.70
N THR A 13 -28.11 -9.38 3.07
CA THR A 13 -27.38 -10.17 2.07
C THR A 13 -27.19 -9.29 0.84
N GLY A 14 -26.00 -8.68 0.73
CA GLY A 14 -25.55 -8.02 -0.47
C GLY A 14 -25.60 -9.02 -1.65
N ILE A 15 -26.24 -8.63 -2.72
CA ILE A 15 -26.31 -9.40 -3.96
C ILE A 15 -25.01 -9.10 -4.72
N SER A 16 -23.94 -9.82 -4.41
CA SER A 16 -22.73 -9.80 -5.24
C SER A 16 -23.00 -10.58 -6.52
N VAL A 17 -23.16 -9.86 -7.62
CA VAL A 17 -23.13 -10.48 -8.96
C VAL A 17 -21.67 -10.82 -9.24
N ILE A 18 -21.27 -12.04 -8.94
CA ILE A 18 -19.94 -12.54 -9.30
C ILE A 18 -19.94 -12.73 -10.82
N LEU A 19 -19.32 -11.81 -11.53
CA LEU A 19 -18.88 -12.00 -12.89
C LEU A 19 -17.67 -12.95 -12.86
N ALA A 20 -17.93 -14.24 -12.83
CA ALA A 20 -16.89 -15.22 -13.08
C ALA A 20 -16.44 -15.08 -14.54
N ALA A 21 -15.34 -14.36 -14.75
CA ALA A 21 -14.62 -14.40 -16.02
C ALA A 21 -13.95 -15.76 -16.16
N CYS A 22 -14.69 -16.75 -16.68
CA CYS A 22 -14.09 -17.96 -17.19
C CYS A 22 -13.30 -17.61 -18.45
N GLY A 23 -11.99 -17.53 -18.35
CA GLY A 23 -11.06 -17.48 -19.46
C GLY A 23 -11.17 -18.76 -20.30
N GLY A 24 -11.98 -18.71 -21.34
CA GLY A 24 -12.06 -19.73 -22.38
C GLY A 24 -10.87 -19.57 -23.32
N SER A 25 -9.89 -20.45 -23.23
CA SER A 25 -8.84 -20.63 -24.25
C SER A 25 -9.48 -21.08 -25.55
N ASN A 26 -9.71 -20.16 -26.48
CA ASN A 26 -10.05 -20.49 -27.85
C ASN A 26 -8.75 -20.80 -28.62
N GLY A 27 -8.46 -22.10 -28.77
CA GLY A 27 -7.54 -22.60 -29.75
C GLY A 27 -8.04 -22.36 -31.17
N SER A 28 -7.46 -21.44 -31.88
CA SER A 28 -7.65 -21.30 -33.34
C SER A 28 -6.72 -22.27 -34.02
N VAL A 29 -7.32 -23.33 -34.57
CA VAL A 29 -6.69 -24.20 -35.59
C VAL A 29 -6.81 -23.52 -36.92
N PHE A 30 -5.71 -23.08 -37.51
CA PHE A 30 -5.54 -22.99 -38.95
C PHE A 30 -4.18 -23.55 -39.36
N GLY A 31 -4.27 -24.53 -40.21
CA GLY A 31 -3.17 -25.30 -40.70
C GLY A 31 -2.42 -24.67 -41.88
N GLY A 32 -1.30 -25.27 -42.17
CA GLY A 32 -0.74 -25.37 -43.49
C GLY A 32 0.64 -24.79 -43.71
N GLY A 33 1.61 -25.66 -43.93
CA GLY A 33 2.66 -25.34 -44.88
C GLY A 33 4.11 -25.56 -44.43
N THR A 34 4.56 -26.80 -44.59
CA THR A 34 5.82 -27.31 -45.19
C THR A 34 7.17 -26.68 -44.86
N GLY A 35 8.06 -27.51 -44.36
CA GLY A 35 9.38 -27.70 -45.00
C GLY A 35 10.60 -27.38 -44.13
N GLY A 36 11.44 -28.40 -43.85
CA GLY A 36 12.87 -28.22 -43.79
C GLY A 36 13.59 -28.83 -42.57
N ASP A 37 14.13 -29.99 -42.78
CA ASP A 37 15.09 -30.76 -41.98
C ASP A 37 16.29 -29.97 -41.42
N ALA A 38 16.77 -30.35 -40.25
CA ALA A 38 18.10 -30.91 -40.06
C ALA A 38 18.46 -31.17 -38.57
N SER A 39 18.66 -32.40 -38.32
CA SER A 39 19.49 -33.12 -37.33
C SER A 39 20.61 -32.36 -36.59
N GLY A 40 20.76 -32.72 -35.31
CA GLY A 40 21.98 -32.50 -34.53
C GLY A 40 21.89 -33.07 -33.10
N SER A 41 22.33 -34.32 -32.96
CA SER A 41 22.54 -35.08 -31.74
C SER A 41 23.72 -34.56 -30.91
N GLY A 42 23.65 -34.69 -29.59
CA GLY A 42 24.77 -34.50 -28.69
C GLY A 42 24.47 -34.88 -27.24
N SER A 43 24.75 -36.11 -26.92
CA SER A 43 24.72 -36.75 -25.61
C SER A 43 25.94 -36.44 -24.75
N GLY A 44 25.76 -36.47 -23.42
CA GLY A 44 26.81 -36.55 -22.38
C GLY A 44 26.32 -36.04 -21.04
N GLY A 45 25.97 -36.73 -20.07
CA GLY A 45 26.52 -37.80 -19.28
C GLY A 45 27.51 -37.32 -18.23
N GLY A 46 27.11 -37.33 -16.92
CA GLY A 46 28.03 -37.06 -15.83
C GLY A 46 27.38 -37.04 -14.45
N ALA A 47 27.25 -38.20 -13.84
CA ALA A 47 26.89 -38.34 -12.42
C ALA A 47 28.11 -38.09 -11.53
N GLY A 48 27.92 -37.45 -10.37
CA GLY A 48 28.90 -37.30 -9.34
C GLY A 48 28.26 -37.27 -7.94
N THR A 49 28.23 -38.43 -7.32
CA THR A 49 27.88 -38.65 -5.91
C THR A 49 29.00 -38.18 -5.00
N GLY A 50 28.67 -37.47 -3.93
CA GLY A 50 29.62 -37.14 -2.85
C GLY A 50 28.89 -36.97 -1.51
N THR A 51 28.90 -38.09 -0.74
CA THR A 51 28.49 -38.16 0.66
C THR A 51 29.55 -37.55 1.56
N GLY A 52 29.16 -36.74 2.53
CA GLY A 52 30.03 -36.27 3.59
C GLY A 52 29.27 -35.92 4.86
N THR A 53 29.22 -36.89 5.77
CA THR A 53 28.72 -36.79 7.14
C THR A 53 29.73 -36.08 8.03
N GLY A 54 29.24 -35.19 8.91
CA GLY A 54 30.04 -34.58 9.97
C GLY A 54 29.16 -33.95 11.05
N ALA A 55 28.94 -34.75 12.10
CA ALA A 55 28.29 -34.33 13.33
C ALA A 55 29.29 -33.61 14.24
N GLY A 56 28.83 -32.56 14.93
CA GLY A 56 29.59 -31.90 15.98
C GLY A 56 28.65 -31.15 16.94
N ALA A 57 28.34 -31.79 18.05
CA ALA A 57 27.61 -31.23 19.17
C ALA A 57 28.54 -30.37 20.03
N GLY A 58 28.03 -29.29 20.61
CA GLY A 58 28.73 -28.50 21.61
C GLY A 58 27.77 -27.57 22.38
N ALA A 59 27.58 -27.95 23.62
CA ALA A 59 26.64 -27.44 24.61
C ALA A 59 26.99 -26.05 25.15
N GLY A 60 25.94 -25.28 25.47
CA GLY A 60 25.61 -24.67 26.74
C GLY A 60 26.53 -23.58 27.27
N VAL A 61 25.96 -22.48 27.66
CA VAL A 61 25.73 -22.04 29.05
C VAL A 61 24.91 -20.75 29.08
N SER A 62 23.86 -20.78 29.85
CA SER A 62 23.07 -19.68 30.33
C SER A 62 23.83 -18.90 31.42
N SER A 63 23.68 -17.57 31.47
CA SER A 63 23.78 -16.86 32.74
C SER A 63 22.89 -15.62 32.76
N SER A 64 21.92 -15.70 33.60
CA SER A 64 21.04 -14.64 34.09
C SER A 64 21.76 -13.79 35.11
N ALA A 65 21.55 -12.47 35.07
CA ALA A 65 21.57 -11.54 36.23
C ALA A 65 20.98 -10.22 35.70
N GLY A 66 19.98 -9.56 36.27
CA GLY A 66 19.74 -9.35 37.67
C GLY A 66 19.48 -7.84 37.79
N TYR A 67 18.21 -7.43 37.91
CA TYR A 67 17.77 -6.05 38.13
C TYR A 67 18.08 -5.60 39.56
N GLY A 68 18.45 -4.33 39.70
CA GLY A 68 18.36 -3.60 40.94
C GLY A 68 18.43 -2.09 40.71
N PRO A 69 17.55 -1.30 41.34
CA PRO A 69 17.34 0.11 41.06
C PRO A 69 18.03 1.05 42.07
N GLY A 70 18.28 2.29 41.61
CA GLY A 70 18.36 3.44 42.53
C GLY A 70 19.66 4.25 42.49
N GLY A 71 19.53 5.57 42.35
CA GLY A 71 20.52 6.53 42.74
C GLY A 71 20.66 7.76 41.83
N GLU A 72 19.90 8.80 42.13
CA GLU A 72 20.13 10.20 41.71
C GLU A 72 21.23 10.87 42.54
N PRO A 73 21.51 12.18 42.33
CA PRO A 73 22.33 12.77 41.28
C PRO A 73 23.56 13.48 41.89
N GLY A 74 24.56 13.71 41.10
CA GLY A 74 25.69 14.53 41.56
C GLY A 74 26.30 15.29 40.37
N GLY A 75 25.99 16.58 40.29
CA GLY A 75 26.60 17.48 39.35
C GLY A 75 28.06 17.78 39.65
N THR A 76 28.85 17.90 38.59
CA THR A 76 30.10 18.68 38.61
C THR A 76 30.25 19.38 37.25
N GLN A 77 30.17 20.69 37.34
CA GLN A 77 30.63 21.64 36.32
C GLN A 77 32.11 21.43 36.08
N ALA A 78 32.52 21.32 34.81
CA ALA A 78 33.88 21.56 34.42
C ALA A 78 33.89 22.72 33.36
N GLY A 79 34.50 23.81 33.78
CA GLY A 79 34.65 25.02 32.97
C GLY A 79 35.66 24.87 31.84
N PRO A 80 35.74 25.88 30.95
CA PRO A 80 36.53 25.82 29.73
C PRO A 80 38.01 26.00 30.02
N SER A 81 38.84 25.07 29.60
CA SER A 81 40.29 25.26 29.50
C SER A 81 40.68 25.67 28.10
N SER A 82 41.02 26.95 27.95
CA SER A 82 41.71 27.48 26.79
C SER A 82 43.15 26.97 26.78
N GLY A 83 43.48 26.15 25.78
CA GLY A 83 44.82 25.70 25.46
C GLY A 83 45.18 26.09 24.03
N SER A 84 45.89 27.18 23.87
CA SER A 84 46.56 27.59 22.61
C SER A 84 47.76 26.68 22.35
N GLY A 85 47.71 25.92 21.25
CA GLY A 85 48.83 25.15 20.72
C GLY A 85 48.88 25.32 19.21
N GLU A 86 49.78 26.16 18.69
CA GLU A 86 50.14 26.22 17.28
C GLU A 86 50.87 24.94 16.88
N GLY A 87 50.31 24.20 15.93
CA GLY A 87 50.95 23.08 15.25
C GLY A 87 50.51 23.03 13.81
N ALA A 88 51.45 23.28 12.89
CA ALA A 88 51.24 23.33 11.45
C ALA A 88 50.87 21.97 10.85
N GLY A 89 49.88 21.95 9.97
CA GLY A 89 49.70 20.93 8.95
C GLY A 89 48.58 19.93 9.21
N GLY A 90 47.51 19.99 8.44
CA GLY A 90 46.49 18.98 8.35
C GLY A 90 45.17 19.43 8.95
N ASP A 91 44.14 19.09 8.30
CA ASP A 91 42.73 19.04 8.70
C ASP A 91 42.27 20.16 9.64
N MET A 92 41.70 21.17 9.07
CA MET A 92 40.88 22.08 9.86
C MET A 92 39.64 21.29 10.34
N SER A 93 39.75 20.61 11.48
CA SER A 93 38.58 20.06 12.17
C SER A 93 37.70 21.25 12.53
N CYS A 94 36.68 21.43 11.72
CA CYS A 94 35.66 22.41 11.95
C CYS A 94 34.93 22.06 13.26
N ALA A 95 34.89 23.01 14.21
CA ALA A 95 34.18 22.84 15.47
C ALA A 95 32.67 23.15 15.27
N GLY A 96 31.98 22.31 14.50
CA GLY A 96 30.55 22.40 14.35
C GLY A 96 29.80 21.71 15.49
N GLU A 97 28.55 22.09 15.70
CA GLU A 97 27.63 21.35 16.56
C GLU A 97 27.25 20.05 15.85
N THR A 98 27.30 18.92 16.57
CA THR A 98 26.86 17.63 16.07
C THR A 98 25.57 17.24 16.78
N SER A 99 24.56 16.83 16.04
CA SER A 99 23.31 16.28 16.55
C SER A 99 22.96 14.98 15.84
N THR A 100 22.30 14.08 16.53
CA THR A 100 21.68 12.91 15.87
C THR A 100 20.58 13.41 14.94
N ALA A 101 20.56 12.91 13.71
CA ALA A 101 19.49 13.22 12.77
C ALA A 101 18.17 12.59 13.24
N GLU A 102 17.13 13.41 13.27
CA GLU A 102 15.77 12.93 13.55
C GLU A 102 15.09 12.57 12.24
N LEU A 103 14.55 11.36 12.17
CA LEU A 103 13.72 10.94 11.03
C LEU A 103 12.49 11.85 10.92
N VAL A 104 12.08 12.14 9.69
CA VAL A 104 10.78 12.78 9.50
C VAL A 104 9.67 11.81 9.93
N PRO A 105 8.60 12.31 10.54
CA PRO A 105 7.43 11.49 10.81
C PRO A 105 6.90 10.89 9.52
N LEU A 106 6.59 9.59 9.55
CA LEU A 106 6.01 8.86 8.42
C LEU A 106 4.52 8.69 8.61
N ASP A 107 3.77 9.06 7.59
CA ASP A 107 2.33 8.93 7.52
C ASP A 107 1.94 8.00 6.38
N LEU A 108 1.21 6.94 6.70
CA LEU A 108 0.66 5.97 5.75
C LEU A 108 -0.83 6.26 5.55
N TYR A 109 -1.26 6.49 4.32
CA TYR A 109 -2.67 6.51 3.96
C TYR A 109 -3.03 5.25 3.20
N ILE A 110 -3.80 4.37 3.83
CA ILE A 110 -4.16 3.05 3.31
C ILE A 110 -5.50 3.17 2.58
N MET A 111 -5.54 2.84 1.29
CA MET A 111 -6.74 2.63 0.50
C MET A 111 -6.94 1.12 0.37
N LEU A 112 -7.92 0.60 1.12
CA LEU A 112 -8.15 -0.83 1.28
C LEU A 112 -9.31 -1.29 0.42
N ASP A 113 -9.05 -2.28 -0.42
CA ASP A 113 -10.08 -2.98 -1.17
C ASP A 113 -11.02 -3.74 -0.23
N ALA A 114 -12.29 -3.45 -0.36
CA ALA A 114 -13.40 -4.13 0.28
C ALA A 114 -14.45 -4.54 -0.79
N SER A 115 -14.00 -4.85 -2.00
CA SER A 115 -14.84 -5.37 -3.07
C SER A 115 -15.32 -6.80 -2.77
N GLY A 116 -16.30 -7.27 -3.53
CA GLY A 116 -16.91 -8.58 -3.28
C GLY A 116 -15.93 -9.75 -3.38
N SER A 117 -14.82 -9.62 -4.12
CA SER A 117 -13.77 -10.64 -4.21
C SER A 117 -13.01 -10.85 -2.90
N MET A 118 -12.96 -9.85 -2.02
CA MET A 118 -12.35 -9.97 -0.70
C MET A 118 -13.09 -10.97 0.21
N ASP A 119 -14.36 -11.29 -0.07
CA ASP A 119 -15.11 -12.35 0.65
C ASP A 119 -14.79 -13.77 0.13
N GLU A 120 -13.93 -13.90 -0.89
CA GLU A 120 -13.48 -15.20 -1.35
C GLU A 120 -12.66 -15.94 -0.30
N ARG A 121 -12.94 -17.24 -0.17
CA ARG A 121 -12.32 -18.09 0.85
C ARG A 121 -10.98 -18.61 0.39
N LEU A 122 -9.98 -18.41 1.24
CA LEU A 122 -8.68 -19.05 1.14
C LEU A 122 -8.73 -20.55 1.43
N SER A 123 -7.68 -21.27 1.12
CA SER A 123 -7.54 -22.70 1.43
C SER A 123 -7.70 -23.01 2.94
N THR A 124 -7.43 -22.06 3.79
CA THR A 124 -7.57 -22.09 5.25
C THR A 124 -9.01 -21.94 5.74
N ARG A 125 -9.97 -21.63 4.85
CA ARG A 125 -11.38 -21.35 5.10
C ARG A 125 -11.71 -19.97 5.69
N VAL A 126 -10.72 -19.13 5.97
CA VAL A 126 -10.92 -17.70 6.22
C VAL A 126 -11.07 -16.98 4.88
N THR A 127 -11.68 -15.81 4.86
CA THR A 127 -11.75 -14.99 3.65
C THR A 127 -10.45 -14.22 3.45
N LYS A 128 -10.23 -13.70 2.25
CA LYS A 128 -9.12 -12.75 2.02
C LYS A 128 -9.26 -11.53 2.94
N TRP A 129 -10.51 -11.03 3.10
CA TRP A 129 -10.83 -9.94 4.01
C TRP A 129 -10.39 -10.22 5.44
N ASP A 130 -10.78 -11.38 5.99
CA ASP A 130 -10.39 -11.78 7.35
C ASP A 130 -8.87 -11.80 7.51
N ALA A 131 -8.13 -12.36 6.54
CA ALA A 131 -6.68 -12.48 6.61
C ALA A 131 -5.97 -11.13 6.51
N VAL A 132 -6.41 -10.25 5.61
CA VAL A 132 -5.84 -8.91 5.42
C VAL A 132 -6.13 -8.01 6.62
N THR A 133 -7.35 -8.06 7.15
CA THR A 133 -7.74 -7.25 8.30
C THR A 133 -7.05 -7.70 9.58
N GLU A 134 -6.84 -9.02 9.79
CA GLU A 134 -6.02 -9.55 10.89
C GLU A 134 -4.59 -9.03 10.83
N ALA A 135 -3.99 -8.97 9.63
CA ALA A 135 -2.64 -8.42 9.44
C ALA A 135 -2.58 -6.91 9.74
N LEU A 136 -3.59 -6.14 9.28
CA LEU A 136 -3.69 -4.72 9.57
C LEU A 136 -3.84 -4.46 11.08
N GLU A 137 -4.69 -5.22 11.76
CA GLU A 137 -4.85 -5.12 13.21
C GLU A 137 -3.54 -5.40 13.94
N ALA A 138 -2.80 -6.45 13.54
CA ALA A 138 -1.49 -6.76 14.09
C ALA A 138 -0.48 -5.62 13.87
N PHE A 139 -0.49 -5.00 12.68
CA PHE A 139 0.38 -3.87 12.36
C PHE A 139 0.06 -2.62 13.20
N PHE A 140 -1.22 -2.35 13.46
CA PHE A 140 -1.63 -1.17 14.22
C PHE A 140 -1.23 -1.25 15.70
N ILE A 141 -1.14 -2.45 16.26
CA ILE A 141 -0.74 -2.66 17.66
C ILE A 141 0.74 -3.04 17.82
N ASP A 142 1.49 -3.17 16.74
CA ASP A 142 2.93 -3.47 16.79
C ASP A 142 3.66 -2.30 17.47
N PRO A 143 4.44 -2.54 18.55
CA PRO A 143 5.23 -1.49 19.20
C PRO A 143 6.17 -0.74 18.25
N GLN A 144 6.62 -1.37 17.17
CA GLN A 144 7.46 -0.73 16.16
C GLN A 144 6.66 0.20 15.24
N SER A 145 5.33 0.11 15.21
CA SER A 145 4.45 1.01 14.48
C SER A 145 4.01 2.21 15.32
N ALA A 146 4.31 2.23 16.63
CA ALA A 146 3.95 3.33 17.50
C ALA A 146 4.49 4.67 16.98
N GLY A 147 3.63 5.68 16.93
CA GLY A 147 3.97 7.02 16.44
C GLY A 147 3.94 7.19 14.92
N LEU A 148 3.80 6.12 14.11
CA LEU A 148 3.50 6.26 12.68
C LEU A 148 2.13 6.92 12.51
N GLY A 149 2.00 7.89 11.62
CA GLY A 149 0.70 8.35 11.20
C GLY A 149 0.02 7.29 10.34
N VAL A 150 -1.20 6.88 10.68
CA VAL A 150 -1.98 5.93 9.86
C VAL A 150 -3.38 6.45 9.68
N GLY A 151 -3.81 6.49 8.41
CA GLY A 151 -5.19 6.76 8.02
C GLY A 151 -5.71 5.67 7.09
N LEU A 152 -7.03 5.54 7.01
CA LEU A 152 -7.68 4.45 6.30
C LEU A 152 -8.90 4.95 5.53
N GLN A 153 -9.05 4.47 4.30
CA GLN A 153 -10.27 4.54 3.51
C GLN A 153 -10.46 3.22 2.77
N TYR A 154 -11.68 2.96 2.38
CA TYR A 154 -12.08 1.74 1.66
C TYR A 154 -12.56 2.04 0.26
N PHE A 155 -12.49 1.04 -0.60
CA PHE A 155 -13.20 1.02 -1.86
C PHE A 155 -13.76 -0.40 -2.13
N PRO A 156 -14.91 -0.52 -2.82
CA PRO A 156 -15.73 0.57 -3.33
C PRO A 156 -16.47 1.36 -2.25
N LEU A 157 -16.85 2.58 -2.60
CA LEU A 157 -17.85 3.36 -1.88
C LEU A 157 -19.02 3.60 -2.83
N ARG A 158 -20.23 3.56 -2.28
CA ARG A 158 -21.43 3.86 -3.06
C ARG A 158 -21.44 5.34 -3.48
N ASP A 159 -21.83 5.60 -4.71
CA ASP A 159 -21.97 6.97 -5.21
C ASP A 159 -23.05 7.71 -4.40
N PRO A 160 -22.75 8.93 -3.89
CA PRO A 160 -23.73 9.73 -3.18
C PRO A 160 -24.98 10.03 -4.03
N GLY A 161 -26.14 9.65 -3.51
CA GLY A 161 -27.42 9.80 -4.20
C GLY A 161 -27.92 8.53 -4.89
N VAL A 162 -27.11 7.48 -4.99
CA VAL A 162 -27.56 6.16 -5.41
C VAL A 162 -28.22 5.45 -4.21
N PRO A 163 -29.49 5.03 -4.33
CA PRO A 163 -30.21 4.37 -3.24
C PRO A 163 -29.61 2.98 -2.94
N GLU A 164 -29.75 2.50 -1.72
CA GLU A 164 -29.34 1.15 -1.35
C GLU A 164 -30.12 0.08 -2.11
N THR A 165 -31.43 0.32 -2.28
CA THR A 165 -32.32 -0.51 -3.09
C THR A 165 -33.11 0.34 -4.05
N CYS A 166 -33.51 -0.24 -5.17
CA CYS A 166 -34.33 0.37 -6.19
C CYS A 166 -35.51 -0.53 -6.56
N THR A 167 -36.61 0.09 -7.01
CA THR A 167 -37.78 -0.61 -7.55
C THR A 167 -37.97 -0.33 -9.04
N GLU A 168 -37.26 0.65 -9.56
CA GLU A 168 -37.25 1.04 -10.97
C GLU A 168 -35.92 1.74 -11.32
N SER A 169 -35.48 1.63 -12.56
CA SER A 169 -34.17 2.13 -13.04
C SER A 169 -34.04 3.65 -12.98
N SER A 170 -35.15 4.38 -13.02
CA SER A 170 -35.14 5.84 -12.86
C SER A 170 -34.57 6.32 -11.51
N GLN A 171 -34.64 5.47 -10.46
CA GLN A 171 -34.07 5.76 -9.15
C GLN A 171 -32.55 5.70 -9.13
N CYS A 172 -31.97 4.95 -10.06
CA CYS A 172 -30.51 4.77 -10.16
C CYS A 172 -29.82 5.89 -11.00
N GLY A 173 -30.57 6.66 -11.77
CA GLY A 173 -30.01 7.69 -12.64
C GLY A 173 -28.95 7.14 -13.60
N ALA A 174 -27.75 7.73 -13.58
CA ALA A 174 -26.63 7.29 -14.42
C ALA A 174 -26.00 5.95 -13.95
N ASN A 175 -26.31 5.53 -12.73
CA ASN A 175 -25.80 4.30 -12.10
C ASN A 175 -26.71 3.09 -12.32
N GLY A 176 -27.74 3.24 -13.17
CA GLY A 176 -28.70 2.19 -13.54
C GLY A 176 -28.19 1.23 -14.60
N PRO A 177 -29.04 0.29 -14.99
CA PRO A 177 -30.41 0.10 -14.55
C PRO A 177 -30.55 -0.51 -13.15
N CYS A 178 -31.81 -0.61 -12.65
CA CYS A 178 -32.12 -1.37 -11.43
C CYS A 178 -32.09 -2.86 -11.74
N GLN A 179 -31.39 -3.66 -10.93
CA GLN A 179 -31.17 -5.09 -11.14
C GLN A 179 -32.41 -5.92 -10.79
N LEU A 180 -33.51 -5.70 -11.49
CA LEU A 180 -34.77 -6.44 -11.33
C LEU A 180 -35.07 -7.40 -12.49
N ARG A 181 -34.35 -7.24 -13.60
CA ARG A 181 -34.52 -8.00 -14.83
C ARG A 181 -33.19 -8.26 -15.48
N ILE A 182 -33.08 -9.39 -16.19
CA ILE A 182 -31.87 -9.76 -16.96
C ILE A 182 -32.24 -10.25 -18.36
N CYS A 183 -31.33 -10.13 -19.28
CA CYS A 183 -31.43 -10.73 -20.60
C CYS A 183 -31.33 -12.26 -20.49
N ARG A 184 -32.30 -12.99 -21.06
CA ARG A 184 -32.44 -14.43 -20.87
C ARG A 184 -31.24 -15.26 -21.29
N ASN A 185 -30.59 -14.87 -22.39
CA ASN A 185 -29.53 -15.66 -23.03
C ASN A 185 -28.19 -14.92 -23.06
N ALA A 186 -28.10 -13.73 -22.45
CA ALA A 186 -26.86 -12.97 -22.44
C ALA A 186 -25.77 -13.67 -21.59
N THR A 187 -24.57 -13.71 -22.12
CA THR A 187 -23.38 -14.21 -21.44
C THR A 187 -22.25 -13.22 -21.73
N PRO A 188 -21.77 -12.48 -20.75
CA PRO A 188 -22.16 -12.48 -19.32
C PRO A 188 -23.61 -12.02 -19.09
N LEU A 189 -24.13 -12.24 -17.87
CA LEU A 189 -25.44 -11.76 -17.45
C LEU A 189 -25.53 -10.24 -17.65
N THR A 190 -26.55 -9.81 -18.40
CA THR A 190 -26.79 -8.41 -18.71
C THR A 190 -28.10 -7.97 -18.07
N VAL A 191 -28.05 -6.95 -17.24
CA VAL A 191 -29.23 -6.30 -16.64
C VAL A 191 -29.96 -5.51 -17.72
N CYS A 192 -31.28 -5.49 -17.69
CA CYS A 192 -32.12 -4.84 -18.70
C CYS A 192 -33.39 -4.26 -18.10
N ASP A 193 -33.94 -3.24 -18.73
CA ASP A 193 -35.28 -2.72 -18.44
C ASP A 193 -36.32 -3.23 -19.45
N THR A 194 -35.91 -3.34 -20.70
CA THR A 194 -36.75 -3.69 -21.84
C THR A 194 -36.08 -4.75 -22.71
N ASP A 195 -36.86 -5.37 -23.61
CA ASP A 195 -36.31 -6.33 -24.59
C ASP A 195 -35.28 -5.68 -25.55
N ASP A 196 -35.37 -4.38 -25.77
CA ASP A 196 -34.44 -3.66 -26.67
C ASP A 196 -33.00 -3.63 -26.09
N ASP A 197 -32.83 -3.72 -24.76
CA ASP A 197 -31.54 -3.76 -24.09
C ASP A 197 -30.81 -5.11 -24.29
N CYS A 198 -31.53 -6.14 -24.70
CA CYS A 198 -31.02 -7.50 -24.79
C CYS A 198 -30.52 -7.91 -26.18
N GLY A 199 -30.61 -7.01 -27.14
CA GLY A 199 -30.24 -7.30 -28.53
C GLY A 199 -31.24 -8.18 -29.28
N PRO A 200 -31.02 -8.38 -30.59
CA PRO A 200 -31.97 -9.05 -31.45
C PRO A 200 -32.11 -10.53 -31.11
N ARG A 201 -33.31 -10.96 -30.77
CA ARG A 201 -33.72 -12.33 -30.43
C ARG A 201 -33.53 -12.74 -28.97
N ASP A 202 -33.22 -11.82 -28.08
CA ASP A 202 -33.23 -12.06 -26.64
C ASP A 202 -34.39 -11.28 -25.97
N THR A 203 -34.71 -11.62 -24.74
CA THR A 203 -35.83 -11.02 -24.01
C THR A 203 -35.39 -10.68 -22.59
N CYS A 204 -35.86 -9.55 -22.10
CA CYS A 204 -35.66 -9.08 -20.75
C CYS A 204 -36.66 -9.81 -19.80
N ILE A 205 -36.16 -10.69 -18.94
CA ILE A 205 -36.98 -11.51 -18.04
C ILE A 205 -36.82 -11.10 -16.58
N PRO A 206 -37.86 -11.21 -15.76
CA PRO A 206 -37.77 -10.91 -14.34
C PRO A 206 -36.76 -11.79 -13.61
N LEU A 207 -35.94 -11.13 -12.79
CA LEU A 207 -35.00 -11.75 -11.87
C LEU A 207 -35.75 -12.14 -10.57
N GLY A 208 -35.33 -13.19 -9.93
CA GLY A 208 -35.87 -13.66 -8.68
C GLY A 208 -34.81 -14.19 -7.75
N LYS A 209 -35.21 -14.54 -6.55
CA LYS A 209 -34.37 -15.17 -5.53
C LYS A 209 -34.96 -16.51 -5.16
N CYS A 210 -34.15 -17.53 -5.03
CA CYS A 210 -34.58 -18.86 -4.65
C CYS A 210 -34.99 -18.90 -3.19
N SER A 211 -36.20 -19.36 -2.92
CA SER A 211 -36.83 -19.31 -1.60
C SER A 211 -36.09 -20.12 -0.52
N VAL A 212 -35.27 -21.10 -0.90
CA VAL A 212 -34.54 -21.97 0.02
C VAL A 212 -33.04 -21.69 0.02
N SER A 213 -32.40 -21.57 -1.16
CA SER A 213 -30.97 -21.35 -1.24
C SER A 213 -30.57 -19.87 -1.16
N GLY A 214 -31.49 -18.97 -1.45
CA GLY A 214 -31.18 -17.54 -1.53
C GLY A 214 -30.47 -17.09 -2.82
N ASP A 215 -30.13 -18.03 -3.71
CA ASP A 215 -29.44 -17.73 -4.97
C ASP A 215 -30.33 -16.96 -5.95
N LEU A 216 -29.73 -16.14 -6.80
CA LEU A 216 -30.43 -15.49 -7.90
C LEU A 216 -30.92 -16.54 -8.90
N CYS A 217 -32.07 -16.29 -9.45
CA CYS A 217 -32.73 -17.19 -10.42
C CYS A 217 -33.55 -16.43 -11.45
N ALA A 218 -33.70 -17.01 -12.63
CA ALA A 218 -34.48 -16.46 -13.70
C ALA A 218 -35.06 -17.59 -14.59
N PRO A 219 -36.26 -17.43 -15.15
CA PRO A 219 -37.22 -16.37 -14.84
C PRO A 219 -37.87 -16.55 -13.48
N ALA A 220 -38.30 -15.46 -12.86
CA ALA A 220 -39.12 -15.52 -11.66
C ALA A 220 -40.38 -16.36 -11.88
N GLY A 221 -40.81 -17.08 -10.84
CA GLY A 221 -41.94 -18.06 -10.93
C GLY A 221 -41.50 -19.46 -11.37
N GLY A 222 -40.24 -19.69 -11.74
CA GLY A 222 -39.68 -20.99 -12.05
C GLY A 222 -39.25 -21.79 -10.80
N SER A 223 -38.69 -22.99 -11.04
CA SER A 223 -38.04 -23.80 -9.99
C SER A 223 -36.56 -23.57 -9.93
N CYS A 224 -36.02 -23.41 -8.75
CA CYS A 224 -34.57 -23.29 -8.54
C CYS A 224 -33.86 -24.65 -8.69
N ARG A 225 -32.61 -24.60 -9.15
CA ARG A 225 -31.77 -25.80 -9.24
C ARG A 225 -31.39 -26.32 -7.85
N ASN A 226 -30.95 -27.58 -7.75
CA ASN A 226 -30.39 -28.17 -6.54
C ASN A 226 -31.28 -28.07 -5.29
N ARG A 227 -32.62 -28.23 -5.44
CA ARG A 227 -33.61 -28.11 -4.35
C ARG A 227 -33.65 -26.69 -3.71
N GLY A 228 -33.26 -25.67 -4.44
CA GLY A 228 -33.26 -24.27 -3.98
C GLY A 228 -34.65 -23.66 -3.76
N GLY A 229 -35.74 -24.41 -3.99
CA GLY A 229 -37.10 -23.94 -3.84
C GLY A 229 -37.71 -23.34 -5.12
N THR A 230 -38.61 -22.39 -4.97
CA THR A 230 -39.21 -21.61 -6.07
C THR A 230 -38.43 -20.31 -6.26
N CYS A 231 -38.36 -19.86 -7.52
CA CYS A 231 -37.78 -18.59 -7.86
C CYS A 231 -38.78 -17.46 -7.59
N GLU A 232 -38.69 -16.81 -6.46
CA GLU A 232 -39.57 -15.70 -6.07
C GLU A 232 -39.08 -14.42 -6.73
N GLN A 233 -39.97 -13.66 -7.37
CA GLN A 233 -39.63 -12.44 -8.07
C GLN A 233 -39.08 -11.38 -7.10
N LEU A 234 -37.98 -10.75 -7.45
CA LEU A 234 -37.50 -9.60 -6.71
C LEU A 234 -38.45 -8.42 -6.87
N THR A 235 -38.79 -7.80 -5.75
CA THR A 235 -39.58 -6.57 -5.68
C THR A 235 -38.71 -5.33 -5.52
N GLU A 236 -37.49 -5.52 -5.05
CA GLU A 236 -36.41 -4.53 -4.90
C GLU A 236 -35.13 -5.12 -5.45
N GLY A 237 -34.32 -4.31 -6.11
CA GLY A 237 -32.99 -4.65 -6.63
C GLY A 237 -31.98 -3.61 -6.18
N GLU A 238 -30.78 -3.74 -6.68
CA GLU A 238 -29.73 -2.73 -6.54
C GLU A 238 -29.49 -2.05 -7.89
N CYS A 239 -28.90 -0.86 -7.87
CA CYS A 239 -28.43 -0.21 -9.10
C CYS A 239 -27.27 -1.03 -9.69
N ALA A 240 -27.18 -1.09 -11.05
CA ALA A 240 -26.19 -1.93 -11.71
C ALA A 240 -24.75 -1.46 -11.46
N HIS A 241 -24.56 -0.15 -11.28
CA HIS A 241 -23.28 0.48 -11.05
C HIS A 241 -23.36 1.36 -9.81
N PRO A 242 -23.46 0.78 -8.58
CA PRO A 242 -23.65 1.57 -7.37
C PRO A 242 -22.38 2.29 -6.91
N ASP A 243 -21.22 1.86 -7.40
CA ASP A 243 -19.94 2.29 -6.91
C ASP A 243 -19.53 3.65 -7.53
N SER A 244 -18.94 4.49 -6.72
CA SER A 244 -18.52 5.82 -7.16
C SER A 244 -17.23 5.76 -7.98
N CYS A 245 -17.22 6.53 -9.06
CA CYS A 245 -15.99 6.84 -9.81
C CYS A 245 -15.43 8.23 -9.47
N ASN A 246 -16.10 8.97 -8.59
CA ASN A 246 -15.66 10.31 -8.22
C ASN A 246 -14.58 10.26 -7.15
N PRO A 247 -13.33 10.73 -7.44
CA PRO A 247 -12.24 10.75 -6.46
C PRO A 247 -12.59 11.50 -5.16
N ASP A 248 -13.42 12.55 -5.23
CA ASP A 248 -13.80 13.35 -4.05
C ASP A 248 -14.55 12.53 -2.99
N VAL A 249 -15.25 11.46 -3.41
CA VAL A 249 -15.92 10.53 -2.50
C VAL A 249 -14.91 9.72 -1.68
N TYR A 250 -13.80 9.33 -2.32
CA TYR A 250 -12.71 8.57 -1.70
C TYR A 250 -11.69 9.45 -0.97
N ALA A 251 -11.65 10.74 -1.24
CA ALA A 251 -10.77 11.68 -0.55
C ALA A 251 -11.15 11.93 0.91
N ALA A 252 -12.41 11.67 1.29
CA ALA A 252 -12.84 11.77 2.68
C ALA A 252 -12.45 10.50 3.45
N PRO A 253 -11.51 10.54 4.42
CA PRO A 253 -11.03 9.33 5.09
C PRO A 253 -12.11 8.70 5.98
N ALA A 254 -12.19 7.36 6.01
CA ALA A 254 -12.96 6.64 7.02
C ALA A 254 -12.34 6.81 8.41
N VAL A 255 -11.00 6.77 8.48
CA VAL A 255 -10.23 7.14 9.67
C VAL A 255 -9.13 8.12 9.24
N PRO A 256 -9.11 9.36 9.77
CA PRO A 256 -8.07 10.34 9.46
C PRO A 256 -6.68 9.86 9.85
N ILE A 257 -5.65 10.34 9.15
CA ILE A 257 -4.26 10.07 9.52
C ILE A 257 -3.98 10.68 10.89
N THR A 258 -3.62 9.83 11.84
CA THR A 258 -3.21 10.21 13.20
C THR A 258 -2.06 9.30 13.66
N PRO A 259 -1.14 9.79 14.52
CA PRO A 259 -0.11 8.94 15.09
C PRO A 259 -0.70 7.74 15.80
N LEU A 260 -0.13 6.54 15.57
CA LEU A 260 -0.57 5.31 16.20
C LEU A 260 -0.26 5.35 17.70
N ASP A 261 -1.32 5.24 18.47
CA ASP A 261 -1.39 4.96 19.89
C ASP A 261 -2.56 4.00 20.16
N ASP A 262 -2.79 3.64 21.42
CA ASP A 262 -3.88 2.72 21.78
C ASP A 262 -5.27 3.20 21.32
N ALA A 263 -5.50 4.51 21.28
CA ALA A 263 -6.80 5.08 20.92
C ALA A 263 -7.01 5.10 19.40
N SER A 264 -6.00 5.51 18.64
CA SER A 264 -6.05 5.55 17.18
C SER A 264 -6.06 4.14 16.58
N ALA A 265 -5.27 3.21 17.13
CA ALA A 265 -5.32 1.80 16.76
C ALA A 265 -6.71 1.19 16.99
N ALA A 266 -7.33 1.46 18.17
CA ALA A 266 -8.69 1.01 18.43
C ALA A 266 -9.73 1.61 17.47
N ALA A 267 -9.55 2.87 17.03
CA ALA A 267 -10.44 3.49 16.05
C ALA A 267 -10.33 2.86 14.66
N LEU A 268 -9.11 2.52 14.21
CA LEU A 268 -8.86 1.80 12.96
C LEU A 268 -9.50 0.41 12.97
N VAL A 269 -9.28 -0.37 14.04
CA VAL A 269 -9.87 -1.69 14.23
C VAL A 269 -11.40 -1.61 14.26
N ALA A 270 -11.97 -0.63 14.98
CA ALA A 270 -13.41 -0.43 15.02
C ALA A 270 -14.01 -0.04 13.68
N SER A 271 -13.26 0.69 12.84
CA SER A 271 -13.67 1.02 11.46
C SER A 271 -13.72 -0.25 10.59
N ILE A 272 -12.67 -1.06 10.64
CA ILE A 272 -12.59 -2.34 9.90
C ILE A 272 -13.75 -3.27 10.29
N ALA A 273 -14.04 -3.40 11.58
CA ALA A 273 -15.09 -4.27 12.10
C ALA A 273 -16.52 -3.86 11.66
N GLN A 274 -16.70 -2.68 11.08
CA GLN A 274 -17.97 -2.19 10.57
C GLN A 274 -18.07 -2.29 9.04
N LYS A 275 -17.01 -2.74 8.37
CA LYS A 275 -16.95 -2.83 6.92
C LYS A 275 -17.14 -4.28 6.47
N ASP A 276 -18.10 -4.48 5.58
CA ASP A 276 -18.31 -5.75 4.89
C ASP A 276 -17.90 -5.59 3.41
N PRO A 277 -17.23 -6.59 2.81
CA PRO A 277 -16.91 -6.58 1.39
C PRO A 277 -18.17 -6.53 0.50
N PHE A 278 -18.17 -5.67 -0.51
CA PHE A 278 -19.26 -5.55 -1.47
C PHE A 278 -18.81 -4.86 -2.76
N GLY A 279 -19.61 -4.95 -3.84
CA GLY A 279 -19.44 -4.16 -5.05
C GLY A 279 -18.28 -4.60 -5.95
N ALA A 280 -17.91 -3.72 -6.86
CA ALA A 280 -16.86 -3.91 -7.86
C ALA A 280 -15.51 -3.33 -7.40
N THR A 281 -14.56 -3.16 -8.32
CA THR A 281 -13.19 -2.69 -8.01
C THR A 281 -12.87 -1.40 -8.79
N PRO A 282 -13.37 -0.22 -8.33
CA PRO A 282 -13.17 1.10 -8.96
C PRO A 282 -11.79 1.70 -8.63
N THR A 283 -10.72 0.99 -8.95
CA THR A 283 -9.34 1.29 -8.52
C THR A 283 -8.88 2.69 -8.91
N SER A 284 -9.21 3.18 -10.12
CA SER A 284 -8.76 4.50 -10.60
C SER A 284 -9.34 5.64 -9.76
N GLY A 285 -10.66 5.61 -9.49
CA GLY A 285 -11.33 6.60 -8.65
C GLY A 285 -10.84 6.56 -7.21
N ALA A 286 -10.69 5.34 -6.66
CA ALA A 286 -10.21 5.11 -5.30
C ALA A 286 -8.77 5.63 -5.11
N LEU A 287 -7.85 5.25 -6.00
CA LEU A 287 -6.46 5.71 -5.93
C LEU A 287 -6.35 7.22 -6.08
N ALA A 288 -7.06 7.81 -7.05
CA ALA A 288 -7.06 9.26 -7.23
C ALA A 288 -7.53 10.00 -5.96
N GLY A 289 -8.60 9.52 -5.31
CA GLY A 289 -9.09 10.09 -4.05
C GLY A 289 -8.11 9.91 -2.89
N ALA A 290 -7.48 8.73 -2.79
CA ALA A 290 -6.44 8.49 -1.78
C ALA A 290 -5.26 9.47 -1.93
N LEU A 291 -4.82 9.70 -3.15
CA LEU A 291 -3.72 10.62 -3.46
C LEU A 291 -4.10 12.08 -3.21
N GLN A 292 -5.36 12.47 -3.44
CA GLN A 292 -5.88 13.80 -3.04
C GLN A 292 -5.78 13.99 -1.53
N GLN A 293 -6.25 13.01 -0.74
CA GLN A 293 -6.19 13.06 0.73
C GLN A 293 -4.75 13.06 1.23
N ALA A 294 -3.89 12.19 0.70
CA ALA A 294 -2.49 12.12 1.08
C ALA A 294 -1.76 13.46 0.81
N ARG A 295 -2.04 14.08 -0.34
CA ARG A 295 -1.49 15.40 -0.69
C ARG A 295 -1.98 16.49 0.25
N ALA A 296 -3.29 16.55 0.51
CA ALA A 296 -3.86 17.54 1.44
C ALA A 296 -3.27 17.40 2.85
N HIS A 297 -3.04 16.16 3.30
CA HIS A 297 -2.39 15.90 4.58
C HIS A 297 -0.91 16.33 4.57
N ALA A 298 -0.15 16.07 3.50
CA ALA A 298 1.24 16.49 3.38
C ALA A 298 1.39 18.01 3.30
N GLU A 299 0.46 18.71 2.62
CA GLU A 299 0.43 20.19 2.59
C GLU A 299 0.19 20.79 3.98
N ALA A 300 -0.65 20.14 4.80
CA ALA A 300 -0.91 20.53 6.18
C ALA A 300 0.25 20.19 7.14
N ASN A 301 1.06 19.19 6.80
CA ASN A 301 2.17 18.67 7.60
C ASN A 301 3.47 18.61 6.77
N PRO A 302 4.05 19.75 6.38
CA PRO A 302 5.16 19.78 5.41
C PRO A 302 6.45 19.11 5.91
N THR A 303 6.58 18.91 7.22
CA THR A 303 7.71 18.19 7.82
C THR A 303 7.53 16.67 7.83
N HIS A 304 6.35 16.16 7.46
CA HIS A 304 6.08 14.73 7.40
C HIS A 304 6.37 14.16 6.01
N ARG A 305 6.69 12.88 5.97
CA ARG A 305 6.64 12.07 4.74
C ARG A 305 5.31 11.35 4.68
N VAL A 306 4.55 11.61 3.62
CA VAL A 306 3.26 10.95 3.40
C VAL A 306 3.38 9.99 2.23
N VAL A 307 2.92 8.77 2.40
CA VAL A 307 2.86 7.76 1.34
C VAL A 307 1.45 7.15 1.29
N THR A 308 1.06 6.72 0.09
CA THR A 308 -0.20 6.00 -0.11
C THR A 308 0.08 4.51 -0.26
N VAL A 309 -0.73 3.67 0.38
CA VAL A 309 -0.72 2.21 0.23
C VAL A 309 -2.03 1.79 -0.40
N LEU A 310 -1.99 1.29 -1.63
CA LEU A 310 -3.13 0.67 -2.30
C LEU A 310 -3.08 -0.83 -2.02
N ALA A 311 -4.05 -1.36 -1.29
CA ALA A 311 -4.17 -2.79 -1.01
C ALA A 311 -5.40 -3.35 -1.72
N THR A 312 -5.23 -4.33 -2.62
CA THR A 312 -6.30 -4.88 -3.46
C THR A 312 -6.10 -6.37 -3.72
N ASP A 313 -7.21 -7.08 -3.95
CA ASP A 313 -7.24 -8.47 -4.38
C ASP A 313 -7.86 -8.64 -5.78
N GLY A 314 -8.24 -7.53 -6.42
CA GLY A 314 -8.97 -7.50 -7.68
C GLY A 314 -8.30 -6.67 -8.76
N MET A 315 -8.51 -7.12 -10.02
CA MET A 315 -8.23 -6.28 -11.19
C MET A 315 -9.26 -5.14 -11.25
N PRO A 316 -8.87 -3.96 -11.76
CA PRO A 316 -9.82 -2.88 -11.99
C PRO A 316 -10.99 -3.31 -12.87
N THR A 317 -12.21 -3.16 -12.38
CA THR A 317 -13.42 -3.61 -13.10
C THR A 317 -14.36 -2.46 -13.45
N GLU A 318 -14.26 -1.35 -12.74
CA GLU A 318 -15.05 -0.14 -12.95
C GLU A 318 -14.18 1.11 -12.88
N CYS A 319 -14.69 2.20 -13.42
CA CYS A 319 -14.08 3.53 -13.47
C CYS A 319 -12.87 3.62 -14.41
N ASP A 320 -13.03 4.43 -15.46
CA ASP A 320 -11.92 4.72 -16.35
C ASP A 320 -10.83 5.60 -15.68
N PRO A 321 -9.55 5.33 -15.94
CA PRO A 321 -9.00 4.26 -16.76
C PRO A 321 -8.98 2.89 -16.07
N LEU A 322 -9.36 1.83 -16.81
CA LEU A 322 -9.25 0.44 -16.34
C LEU A 322 -7.86 -0.16 -16.57
N SER A 323 -7.06 0.46 -17.44
CA SER A 323 -5.76 -0.07 -17.81
C SER A 323 -4.70 0.21 -16.74
N ALA A 324 -3.80 -0.75 -16.52
CA ALA A 324 -2.66 -0.59 -15.62
C ALA A 324 -1.84 0.68 -15.94
N GLY A 325 -1.65 1.00 -17.24
CA GLY A 325 -0.94 2.21 -17.65
C GLY A 325 -1.64 3.50 -17.24
N GLY A 326 -2.96 3.60 -17.43
CA GLY A 326 -3.71 4.79 -17.04
C GLY A 326 -3.79 4.97 -15.52
N ILE A 327 -3.86 3.87 -14.74
CA ILE A 327 -3.82 3.95 -13.27
C ILE A 327 -2.40 4.31 -12.79
N ALA A 328 -1.37 3.80 -13.46
CA ALA A 328 0.03 4.19 -13.20
C ALA A 328 0.29 5.69 -13.47
N GLU A 329 -0.38 6.27 -14.47
CA GLU A 329 -0.32 7.72 -14.74
C GLU A 329 -0.90 8.52 -13.56
N ILE A 330 -2.02 8.08 -12.96
CA ILE A 330 -2.60 8.71 -11.76
C ILE A 330 -1.59 8.71 -10.61
N ALA A 331 -0.93 7.57 -10.35
CA ALA A 331 0.12 7.48 -9.34
C ALA A 331 1.34 8.37 -9.68
N GLY A 332 1.75 8.41 -10.96
CA GLY A 332 2.86 9.22 -11.45
C GLY A 332 2.65 10.73 -11.35
N GLU A 333 1.43 11.19 -11.57
CA GLU A 333 1.05 12.59 -11.37
C GLU A 333 1.18 13.00 -9.89
N ALA A 334 0.83 12.10 -8.97
CA ALA A 334 1.00 12.37 -7.55
C ALA A 334 2.48 12.34 -7.12
N LEU A 335 3.26 11.43 -7.67
CA LEU A 335 4.70 11.34 -7.43
C LEU A 335 5.45 12.59 -7.91
N SER A 336 5.11 13.07 -9.12
CA SER A 336 5.74 14.27 -9.71
C SER A 336 5.21 15.59 -9.16
N GLY A 337 4.18 15.54 -8.32
CA GLY A 337 3.57 16.71 -7.69
C GLY A 337 4.41 17.30 -6.56
N THR A 338 3.96 18.46 -6.05
CA THR A 338 4.54 19.09 -4.87
C THR A 338 3.44 19.34 -3.86
N PRO A 339 3.45 18.69 -2.67
CA PRO A 339 4.40 17.66 -2.25
C PRO A 339 4.32 16.37 -3.08
N SER A 340 5.43 15.66 -3.19
CA SER A 340 5.53 14.36 -3.88
C SER A 340 4.93 13.26 -3.00
N ILE A 341 4.02 12.45 -3.57
CA ILE A 341 3.38 11.33 -2.88
C ILE A 341 3.71 10.03 -3.60
N SER A 342 4.45 9.16 -2.94
CA SER A 342 4.73 7.81 -3.45
C SER A 342 3.56 6.86 -3.18
N THR A 343 3.35 5.91 -4.11
CA THR A 343 2.33 4.85 -3.98
C THR A 343 2.99 3.50 -3.86
N PHE A 344 2.72 2.80 -2.76
CA PHE A 344 3.00 1.38 -2.60
C PHE A 344 1.76 0.57 -2.95
N VAL A 345 1.95 -0.60 -3.54
CA VAL A 345 0.85 -1.49 -3.91
C VAL A 345 1.04 -2.84 -3.24
N ILE A 346 -0.01 -3.34 -2.60
CA ILE A 346 -0.09 -4.70 -2.06
C ILE A 346 -1.18 -5.43 -2.82
N GLY A 347 -0.83 -6.49 -3.55
CA GLY A 347 -1.76 -7.31 -4.31
C GLY A 347 -1.92 -8.70 -3.69
N VAL A 348 -3.17 -9.14 -3.45
CA VAL A 348 -3.49 -10.44 -2.85
C VAL A 348 -4.17 -11.31 -3.91
N PHE A 349 -3.40 -12.11 -4.65
CA PHE A 349 -3.88 -12.87 -5.80
C PHE A 349 -3.41 -14.34 -5.76
N ASP A 350 -3.99 -15.18 -6.61
CA ASP A 350 -3.44 -16.53 -6.85
C ASP A 350 -2.03 -16.40 -7.46
N GLY A 351 -1.07 -17.14 -6.93
CA GLY A 351 0.33 -17.07 -7.34
C GLY A 351 0.61 -17.43 -8.81
N ASN A 352 -0.40 -17.88 -9.54
CA ASN A 352 -0.31 -18.16 -10.97
C ASN A 352 -0.95 -17.06 -11.83
N ASP A 353 -1.38 -15.94 -11.25
CA ASP A 353 -1.96 -14.79 -11.98
C ASP A 353 -0.88 -13.77 -12.39
N ASP A 354 -0.11 -14.12 -13.42
CA ASP A 354 0.93 -13.24 -14.00
C ASP A 354 0.34 -11.90 -14.51
N GLY A 355 -0.94 -11.88 -14.86
CA GLY A 355 -1.63 -10.67 -15.34
C GLY A 355 -1.87 -9.68 -14.20
N ALA A 356 -2.31 -10.18 -13.04
CA ALA A 356 -2.50 -9.38 -11.85
C ALA A 356 -1.16 -8.81 -11.36
N GLN A 357 -0.13 -9.65 -11.26
CA GLN A 357 1.21 -9.19 -10.86
C GLN A 357 1.71 -8.06 -11.78
N THR A 358 1.68 -8.27 -13.10
CA THR A 358 2.13 -7.26 -14.08
C THR A 358 1.36 -5.94 -13.93
N THR A 359 0.05 -6.01 -13.66
CA THR A 359 -0.78 -4.82 -13.46
C THR A 359 -0.40 -4.06 -12.20
N MET A 360 -0.22 -4.76 -11.08
CA MET A 360 0.14 -4.16 -9.80
C MET A 360 1.56 -3.59 -9.81
N ASP A 361 2.51 -4.29 -10.43
CA ASP A 361 3.89 -3.80 -10.61
C ASP A 361 3.90 -2.49 -11.38
N ARG A 362 3.13 -2.40 -12.47
CA ARG A 362 3.07 -1.18 -13.27
C ARG A 362 2.49 0.01 -12.51
N ILE A 363 1.49 -0.21 -11.66
CA ILE A 363 0.91 0.85 -10.80
C ILE A 363 1.96 1.29 -9.76
N ALA A 364 2.66 0.33 -9.15
CA ALA A 364 3.72 0.59 -8.20
C ALA A 364 4.88 1.38 -8.82
N GLU A 365 5.35 0.99 -10.02
CA GLU A 365 6.38 1.71 -10.78
C GLU A 365 5.95 3.16 -11.06
N GLY A 366 4.69 3.38 -11.48
CA GLY A 366 4.12 4.71 -11.66
C GLY A 366 4.15 5.53 -10.37
N GLY A 367 3.90 4.90 -9.23
CA GLY A 367 3.94 5.51 -7.89
C GLY A 367 5.34 5.68 -7.30
N GLY A 368 6.42 5.42 -8.06
CA GLY A 368 7.80 5.60 -7.62
C GLY A 368 8.34 4.47 -6.74
N THR A 369 7.71 3.29 -6.77
CA THR A 369 8.20 2.07 -6.13
C THR A 369 8.63 1.05 -7.18
N THR A 370 9.56 0.14 -6.85
CA THR A 370 10.16 -0.76 -7.85
C THR A 370 9.24 -1.87 -8.32
N SER A 371 8.33 -2.31 -7.46
CA SER A 371 7.36 -3.37 -7.71
C SER A 371 6.29 -3.38 -6.64
N ALA A 372 5.18 -4.01 -6.92
CA ALA A 372 4.16 -4.31 -5.92
C ALA A 372 4.63 -5.43 -4.97
N PHE A 373 4.04 -5.47 -3.78
CA PHE A 373 4.09 -6.62 -2.88
C PHE A 373 3.02 -7.60 -3.33
N PHE A 374 3.43 -8.71 -3.94
CA PHE A 374 2.52 -9.73 -4.42
C PHE A 374 2.38 -10.84 -3.37
N ILE A 375 1.16 -11.02 -2.86
CA ILE A 375 0.84 -12.01 -1.83
C ILE A 375 0.04 -13.14 -2.47
N ASP A 376 0.63 -14.33 -2.50
CA ASP A 376 -0.01 -15.54 -3.02
C ASP A 376 -1.06 -16.06 -2.02
N THR A 377 -2.31 -16.16 -2.46
CA THR A 377 -3.43 -16.70 -1.67
C THR A 377 -3.26 -18.15 -1.22
N ASN A 378 -2.28 -18.86 -1.75
CA ASN A 378 -1.91 -20.21 -1.32
C ASN A 378 -0.90 -20.23 -0.16
N THR A 379 -0.44 -19.08 0.29
CA THR A 379 0.50 -18.92 1.42
C THR A 379 -0.23 -18.42 2.68
N ASP A 380 0.52 -18.11 3.73
CA ASP A 380 -0.01 -17.40 4.89
C ASP A 380 -0.19 -15.91 4.55
N VAL A 381 -1.39 -15.56 4.09
CA VAL A 381 -1.73 -14.20 3.65
C VAL A 381 -1.57 -13.19 4.79
N THR A 382 -1.99 -13.53 6.01
CA THR A 382 -1.89 -12.65 7.18
C THR A 382 -0.43 -12.25 7.42
N GLN A 383 0.48 -13.24 7.48
CA GLN A 383 1.88 -12.97 7.74
C GLN A 383 2.54 -12.23 6.56
N ALA A 384 2.26 -12.63 5.32
CA ALA A 384 2.83 -11.98 4.15
C ALA A 384 2.37 -10.52 4.00
N PHE A 385 1.12 -10.22 4.37
CA PHE A 385 0.60 -8.85 4.35
C PHE A 385 1.24 -7.98 5.45
N LEU A 386 1.40 -8.54 6.65
CA LEU A 386 2.11 -7.88 7.74
C LEU A 386 3.57 -7.60 7.38
N ASP A 387 4.25 -8.55 6.75
CA ASP A 387 5.63 -8.40 6.28
C ASP A 387 5.73 -7.28 5.23
N ALA A 388 4.77 -7.19 4.29
CA ALA A 388 4.71 -6.12 3.30
C ALA A 388 4.55 -4.74 3.95
N LEU A 389 3.65 -4.58 4.90
CA LEU A 389 3.48 -3.32 5.64
C LEU A 389 4.74 -2.94 6.43
N THR A 390 5.40 -3.92 7.05
CA THR A 390 6.65 -3.72 7.78
C THR A 390 7.78 -3.28 6.85
N GLU A 391 7.86 -3.86 5.65
CA GLU A 391 8.83 -3.47 4.64
C GLU A 391 8.54 -2.08 4.08
N ILE A 392 7.27 -1.72 3.82
CA ILE A 392 6.85 -0.36 3.41
C ILE A 392 7.30 0.65 4.45
N ARG A 393 7.03 0.40 5.74
CA ARG A 393 7.52 1.23 6.85
C ARG A 393 9.04 1.40 6.79
N GLY A 394 9.79 0.31 6.69
CA GLY A 394 11.25 0.34 6.62
C GLY A 394 11.79 1.08 5.40
N LYS A 395 11.20 0.87 4.23
CA LYS A 395 11.59 1.56 2.99
C LYS A 395 11.31 3.06 3.04
N SER A 396 10.27 3.48 3.76
CA SER A 396 9.85 4.86 3.83
C SER A 396 10.62 5.67 4.89
N LEU A 397 11.03 5.05 6.01
CA LEU A 397 11.67 5.76 7.13
C LEU A 397 13.14 6.14 6.90
N ALA A 398 13.90 5.38 6.14
CA ALA A 398 15.36 5.51 6.13
C ALA A 398 15.92 6.63 5.24
N CYS A 399 15.09 7.41 4.57
CA CYS A 399 15.52 8.25 3.45
C CYS A 399 15.33 9.75 3.66
N GLU A 400 14.60 10.18 4.67
CA GLU A 400 14.32 11.58 4.94
C GLU A 400 14.55 11.93 6.42
N TYR A 401 15.22 13.05 6.66
CA TYR A 401 15.53 13.55 8.00
C TYR A 401 15.07 15.00 8.14
N GLN A 402 14.77 15.39 9.35
CA GLN A 402 14.41 16.78 9.65
C GLN A 402 15.64 17.69 9.53
N VAL A 403 15.44 18.87 8.96
CA VAL A 403 16.45 19.93 9.07
C VAL A 403 16.49 20.37 10.53
N PRO A 404 17.70 20.39 11.17
CA PRO A 404 17.78 20.75 12.58
C PRO A 404 17.33 22.19 12.82
N ALA A 405 16.56 22.39 13.90
CA ALA A 405 16.16 23.73 14.29
C ALA A 405 17.40 24.55 14.71
N PRO A 406 17.52 25.81 14.24
CA PRO A 406 18.62 26.65 14.67
C PRO A 406 18.56 26.92 16.17
N SER A 407 19.72 27.06 16.82
CA SER A 407 19.80 27.47 18.22
C SER A 407 19.11 28.81 18.44
N ALA A 408 18.52 29.02 19.64
CA ALA A 408 17.68 30.19 19.92
C ALA A 408 18.37 31.52 19.54
N GLY A 409 17.76 32.27 18.63
CA GLY A 409 18.25 33.56 18.14
C GLY A 409 19.25 33.48 16.99
N GLN A 410 19.52 32.30 16.45
CA GLN A 410 20.34 32.09 15.26
C GLN A 410 19.51 31.75 14.05
N THR A 411 20.04 31.95 12.84
CA THR A 411 19.48 31.46 11.58
C THR A 411 20.39 30.35 11.08
N LEU A 412 19.80 29.25 10.63
CA LEU A 412 20.54 28.15 10.04
C LEU A 412 21.11 28.60 8.68
N ASP A 413 22.45 28.44 8.52
CA ASP A 413 23.07 28.57 7.22
C ASP A 413 23.11 27.20 6.54
N TYR A 414 22.25 26.99 5.56
CA TYR A 414 22.11 25.73 4.83
C TYR A 414 23.37 25.33 4.06
N GLY A 415 24.30 26.30 3.79
CA GLY A 415 25.60 26.02 3.21
C GLY A 415 26.65 25.47 4.18
N THR A 416 26.24 25.25 5.45
CA THR A 416 27.13 24.77 6.52
C THR A 416 26.66 23.52 7.20
N LEU A 417 25.73 22.77 6.57
CA LEU A 417 25.23 21.49 7.08
C LEU A 417 25.93 20.33 6.38
N ASN A 418 26.35 19.33 7.13
CA ASN A 418 26.95 18.10 6.65
C ASN A 418 26.27 16.89 7.25
N VAL A 419 26.17 15.81 6.46
CA VAL A 419 25.61 14.53 6.88
C VAL A 419 26.71 13.50 7.03
N GLN A 420 26.73 12.80 8.15
CA GLN A 420 27.64 11.69 8.40
C GLN A 420 26.88 10.43 8.79
N HIS A 421 27.41 9.29 8.40
CA HIS A 421 26.87 7.98 8.75
C HIS A 421 27.85 7.22 9.61
N ALA A 422 27.50 7.00 10.87
CA ALA A 422 28.22 6.13 11.80
C ALA A 422 27.69 4.71 11.64
N ARG A 423 28.50 3.80 11.11
CA ARG A 423 28.12 2.41 10.88
C ARG A 423 28.04 1.62 12.18
N PRO A 424 27.24 0.52 12.21
CA PRO A 424 27.11 -0.33 13.40
C PRO A 424 28.42 -1.03 13.82
N ASP A 425 29.38 -1.14 12.91
CA ASP A 425 30.67 -1.78 13.14
C ASP A 425 31.68 -0.92 13.93
N GLY A 426 31.31 0.31 14.27
CA GLY A 426 32.12 1.24 15.05
C GLY A 426 33.30 1.85 14.31
N ASN A 427 33.32 1.74 12.98
CA ASN A 427 34.28 2.48 12.13
C ASN A 427 34.02 3.99 12.17
N ASP A 428 35.03 4.78 11.78
CA ASP A 428 34.87 6.23 11.71
C ASP A 428 33.68 6.60 10.83
N PRO A 429 32.86 7.61 11.23
CA PRO A 429 31.73 8.05 10.45
C PRO A 429 32.14 8.47 9.04
N SER A 430 31.40 7.99 8.04
CA SER A 430 31.61 8.38 6.64
C SER A 430 30.80 9.62 6.32
N THR A 431 31.42 10.60 5.63
CA THR A 431 30.71 11.77 5.12
C THR A 431 29.88 11.39 3.90
N ILE A 432 28.62 11.80 3.90
CA ILE A 432 27.71 11.72 2.75
C ILE A 432 27.71 13.08 2.07
N PHE A 433 28.06 13.13 0.78
CA PHE A 433 28.22 14.39 0.07
C PHE A 433 26.88 15.02 -0.32
N TYR A 434 26.85 16.34 -0.27
CA TYR A 434 25.70 17.11 -0.77
C TYR A 434 25.67 17.11 -2.30
N VAL A 435 24.50 16.92 -2.89
CA VAL A 435 24.20 17.08 -4.31
C VAL A 435 23.06 18.11 -4.47
N ALA A 436 22.94 18.70 -5.65
CA ALA A 436 22.02 19.82 -5.85
C ALA A 436 20.53 19.38 -5.76
N ASP A 437 20.23 18.21 -6.29
CA ASP A 437 18.86 17.67 -6.42
C ASP A 437 18.89 16.16 -6.65
N GLU A 438 17.74 15.56 -6.76
CA GLU A 438 17.57 14.11 -7.03
C GLU A 438 18.26 13.69 -8.35
N ALA A 439 18.17 14.51 -9.40
CA ALA A 439 18.77 14.20 -10.70
C ALA A 439 20.30 14.17 -10.65
N SER A 440 20.88 14.80 -9.64
CA SER A 440 22.33 14.84 -9.37
C SER A 440 22.82 13.68 -8.52
N CYS A 441 21.93 12.77 -8.10
CA CYS A 441 22.27 11.59 -7.31
C CYS A 441 23.12 10.60 -8.11
N ASP A 442 24.29 10.24 -7.57
CA ASP A 442 25.12 9.18 -8.16
C ASP A 442 24.58 7.81 -7.76
N ALA A 443 24.46 6.88 -8.74
CA ALA A 443 23.87 5.56 -8.52
C ALA A 443 24.71 4.66 -7.59
N ALA A 444 26.02 4.92 -7.45
CA ALA A 444 26.93 4.13 -6.63
C ALA A 444 27.40 4.88 -5.37
N ALA A 445 27.77 6.15 -5.50
CA ALA A 445 28.28 6.95 -4.38
C ALA A 445 27.15 7.56 -3.54
N GLY A 446 25.95 7.66 -4.10
CA GLY A 446 24.81 8.27 -3.41
C GLY A 446 24.95 9.77 -3.24
N GLY A 447 24.54 10.28 -2.10
CA GLY A 447 24.54 11.69 -1.72
C GLY A 447 23.32 12.06 -0.88
N TRP A 448 23.16 13.34 -0.59
CA TRP A 448 21.97 13.91 0.02
C TRP A 448 21.68 15.29 -0.56
N TYR A 449 20.44 15.73 -0.52
CA TYR A 449 19.98 17.04 -0.98
C TYR A 449 18.86 17.57 -0.09
N TYR A 450 18.52 18.84 -0.25
CA TYR A 450 17.35 19.42 0.42
C TYR A 450 16.08 19.22 -0.41
N ASP A 451 14.93 19.05 0.26
CA ASP A 451 13.60 19.01 -0.38
C ASP A 451 13.29 20.28 -1.18
N VAL A 452 13.82 21.41 -0.74
CA VAL A 452 13.74 22.72 -1.42
C VAL A 452 15.14 23.29 -1.51
N ASP A 453 15.60 23.64 -2.73
CA ASP A 453 16.94 24.25 -2.92
C ASP A 453 17.03 25.63 -2.24
N PRO A 454 17.86 25.76 -1.21
CA PRO A 454 18.03 27.03 -0.51
C PRO A 454 18.64 28.14 -1.40
N ALA A 455 19.35 27.79 -2.48
CA ALA A 455 19.91 28.76 -3.41
C ALA A 455 18.82 29.51 -4.21
N THR A 456 17.63 28.95 -4.32
CA THR A 456 16.46 29.59 -4.95
C THR A 456 15.69 30.52 -4.00
N GLY A 457 16.14 30.63 -2.73
CA GLY A 457 15.48 31.42 -1.69
C GLY A 457 14.37 30.65 -0.95
N GLY A 458 14.23 29.35 -1.19
CA GLY A 458 13.34 28.48 -0.46
C GLY A 458 13.87 28.14 0.94
N THR A 459 12.98 27.71 1.81
CA THR A 459 13.33 27.24 3.16
C THR A 459 13.20 25.73 3.20
N PRO A 460 14.33 24.97 3.22
CA PRO A 460 14.30 23.52 3.35
C PRO A 460 13.63 23.07 4.65
N THR A 461 12.84 22.03 4.57
CA THR A 461 12.21 21.38 5.72
C THR A 461 12.80 20.00 5.97
N LYS A 462 13.36 19.37 4.93
CA LYS A 462 13.87 17.99 4.96
C LYS A 462 15.25 17.88 4.30
N ILE A 463 15.98 16.91 4.78
CA ILE A 463 17.21 16.38 4.20
C ILE A 463 16.85 15.04 3.57
N VAL A 464 17.01 14.92 2.26
CA VAL A 464 16.62 13.74 1.49
C VAL A 464 17.86 12.98 1.06
N MET A 465 17.87 11.66 1.31
CA MET A 465 18.99 10.81 0.90
C MET A 465 18.78 10.28 -0.51
N CYS A 466 19.84 10.30 -1.32
CA CYS A 466 19.84 9.61 -2.60
C CYS A 466 19.55 8.11 -2.45
N PRO A 467 18.97 7.43 -3.46
CA PRO A 467 18.58 6.02 -3.35
C PRO A 467 19.70 5.08 -2.89
N ALA A 468 20.93 5.27 -3.36
CA ALA A 468 22.08 4.46 -2.95
C ALA A 468 22.44 4.67 -1.47
N THR A 469 22.43 5.92 -0.99
CA THR A 469 22.65 6.26 0.42
C THR A 469 21.53 5.70 1.30
N CYS A 470 20.28 5.84 0.86
CA CYS A 470 19.12 5.30 1.55
C CYS A 470 19.24 3.78 1.76
N THR A 471 19.72 3.05 0.76
CA THR A 471 19.97 1.60 0.87
C THR A 471 21.02 1.29 1.94
N GLN A 472 22.10 2.04 2.01
CA GLN A 472 23.12 1.87 3.06
C GLN A 472 22.58 2.11 4.47
N PHE A 473 21.73 3.12 4.63
CA PHE A 473 21.17 3.46 5.95
C PHE A 473 20.18 2.41 6.47
N ARG A 474 19.52 1.67 5.57
CA ARG A 474 18.68 0.51 5.94
C ARG A 474 19.46 -0.66 6.52
N GLU A 475 20.75 -0.77 6.24
CA GLU A 475 21.63 -1.77 6.84
C GLU A 475 21.96 -1.47 8.30
N GLY A 476 21.53 -0.31 8.81
CA GLY A 476 21.70 0.16 10.18
C GLY A 476 22.81 1.21 10.31
N GLY A 477 22.95 1.69 11.52
CA GLY A 477 23.87 2.78 11.85
C GLY A 477 23.13 4.00 12.38
N GLN A 478 23.88 5.07 12.62
CA GLN A 478 23.35 6.33 13.12
C GLN A 478 23.72 7.45 12.15
N VAL A 479 22.74 8.29 11.83
CA VAL A 479 22.96 9.47 11.00
C VAL A 479 23.19 10.66 11.92
N GLU A 480 24.28 11.37 11.67
CA GLU A 480 24.68 12.57 12.40
C GLU A 480 24.65 13.79 11.47
N LEU A 481 24.11 14.88 11.97
CA LEU A 481 24.13 16.18 11.31
C LEU A 481 25.16 17.07 11.98
N ARG A 482 26.05 17.65 11.19
CA ARG A 482 27.04 18.65 11.64
C ARG A 482 26.73 20.00 11.03
N VAL A 483 26.51 20.98 11.90
CA VAL A 483 26.19 22.35 11.51
C VAL A 483 27.37 23.27 11.83
N GLY A 484 27.63 24.25 10.98
CA GLY A 484 28.68 25.24 11.19
C GLY A 484 29.96 24.99 10.38
N CYS A 485 30.04 23.91 9.62
CA CYS A 485 31.12 23.60 8.70
C CYS A 485 30.64 23.67 7.27
N LYS A 486 31.43 24.25 6.36
CA LYS A 486 31.07 24.30 4.95
C LYS A 486 30.62 22.93 4.44
N THR A 487 29.48 22.91 3.76
CA THR A 487 28.91 21.69 3.19
C THR A 487 29.90 21.03 2.21
N GLU A 488 30.13 19.73 2.41
CA GLU A 488 31.01 18.92 1.58
C GLU A 488 30.29 18.46 0.32
N VAL A 489 30.89 18.67 -0.82
CA VAL A 489 30.41 18.26 -2.13
C VAL A 489 31.35 17.19 -2.73
N PRO A 490 30.85 16.33 -3.65
CA PRO A 490 31.73 15.36 -4.30
C PRO A 490 32.96 16.03 -4.93
N PRO A 491 34.15 15.40 -4.85
CA PRO A 491 35.33 15.93 -5.53
C PRO A 491 35.09 15.98 -7.05
N VAL A 492 35.33 17.12 -7.67
CA VAL A 492 35.30 17.24 -9.14
C VAL A 492 36.48 16.44 -9.72
N ASN A 493 36.15 15.40 -10.49
CA ASN A 493 37.12 14.61 -11.25
C ASN A 493 37.57 15.33 -12.55
#